data_64cbd54490acf806a35f0ab5a8f491bf
#
_entry.id   64cbd54490acf806a35f0ab5a8f491bf
#
_cell.length_a   1.000
_cell.length_b   1.000
_cell.length_c   1.000
_cell.angle_alpha   90.00
_cell.angle_beta   90.00
_cell.angle_gamma   90.00
#
_symmetry.space_group_name_H-M   'P 1'
#
loop_
_entity.id
_entity.type
_entity.pdbx_description
1 polymer ?
#
loop_
_entity_poly.entity_id
_entity_poly.type
_entity_poly.pdbx_seq_one_letter_code
_entity_poly.pdbx_strand_id
1 'polypeptide(L)'
;MINLNNSGQSILQLIIPLIVVLLLLVGIAFILPSLSTVRTIAFVGGLVVFILSFSSTEIALYILIFSMLLSPEFVVGETGGASLGRGVTLRIDDFLIMIIGISWLARMSINKELGLFLRTPLNTPIAYYIIICLVSTLFGALFGRVNIKTGFFFILKYFEYMIIYFMVINHLQTRKQVTYYLWALLITCAIVSLIGISQIPSGERVTAPFEGEAGEPNTLGGYLIFMISIASGFLLTTNSSLDRLKYGFLIFLFIIPLIYTQSRSSYLSIIPAIITLIILSEKKIWIIGICIILGLSLPVITPEIAKQRLSYTFVQGKSRTDVVQVGGVKLDTSTSARILSWRNAFRDWIKHPVLGFGVTGYHFLDAQYVRVLIETGLMGLFMFFFLLLTIFRKAYENFRASKDSFEKGLTMGFLAGFMGLIFHSTGANTFIIVRIMEPFWFMTAMVVLIKDIREVEPIKQTSIP
;
A
#
# COMPACT_ATOMS: atom_id res chain seq x y z
N MET A 1 -42.83 32.14 -29.19
CA MET A 1 -43.14 31.58 -27.86
C MET A 1 -41.82 31.28 -27.18
N ILE A 2 -41.37 32.16 -26.28
CA ILE A 2 -40.12 32.05 -25.52
C ILE A 2 -40.36 30.98 -24.44
N ASN A 3 -39.51 29.98 -24.43
CA ASN A 3 -39.61 28.80 -23.58
C ASN A 3 -39.25 29.16 -22.12
N LEU A 4 -40.23 29.59 -21.33
CA LEU A 4 -40.11 30.01 -19.92
C LEU A 4 -39.82 28.84 -18.94
N ASN A 5 -39.78 27.59 -19.42
CA ASN A 5 -39.55 26.41 -18.56
C ASN A 5 -38.07 26.13 -18.26
N ASN A 6 -37.11 26.69 -19.01
CA ASN A 6 -35.68 26.42 -18.75
C ASN A 6 -35.07 27.37 -17.68
N SER A 7 -35.69 28.51 -17.41
CA SER A 7 -35.19 29.46 -16.41
C SER A 7 -35.43 29.01 -14.96
N GLY A 8 -36.56 28.34 -14.70
CA GLY A 8 -36.88 27.83 -13.37
C GLY A 8 -35.99 26.65 -12.92
N GLN A 9 -35.64 25.78 -13.84
CA GLN A 9 -34.72 24.64 -13.53
C GLN A 9 -33.30 25.12 -13.29
N SER A 10 -32.80 26.13 -14.00
CA SER A 10 -31.45 26.68 -13.76
C SER A 10 -31.33 27.43 -12.44
N ILE A 11 -32.39 28.12 -12.02
CA ILE A 11 -32.44 28.83 -10.73
C ILE A 11 -32.49 27.83 -9.56
N LEU A 12 -33.29 26.76 -9.64
CA LEU A 12 -33.33 25.71 -8.60
C LEU A 12 -31.99 24.98 -8.48
N GLN A 13 -31.31 24.73 -9.59
CA GLN A 13 -29.99 24.11 -9.62
C GLN A 13 -28.88 24.97 -8.96
N LEU A 14 -29.09 26.28 -8.89
CA LEU A 14 -28.20 27.20 -8.19
C LEU A 14 -28.60 27.42 -6.71
N ILE A 15 -29.90 27.49 -6.43
CA ILE A 15 -30.41 27.76 -5.09
C ILE A 15 -30.18 26.57 -4.14
N ILE A 16 -30.37 25.34 -4.59
CA ILE A 16 -30.21 24.16 -3.74
C ILE A 16 -28.76 24.04 -3.22
N PRO A 17 -27.69 24.11 -4.03
CA PRO A 17 -26.33 24.13 -3.53
C PRO A 17 -26.04 25.31 -2.61
N LEU A 18 -26.60 26.49 -2.91
CA LEU A 18 -26.40 27.68 -2.06
C LEU A 18 -27.02 27.50 -0.68
N ILE A 19 -28.24 26.95 -0.61
CA ILE A 19 -28.90 26.62 0.66
C ILE A 19 -28.13 25.57 1.42
N VAL A 20 -27.64 24.52 0.76
CA VAL A 20 -26.80 23.47 1.40
C VAL A 20 -25.51 24.06 1.95
N VAL A 21 -24.84 24.93 1.19
CA VAL A 21 -23.64 25.62 1.67
C VAL A 21 -23.95 26.54 2.84
N LEU A 22 -25.06 27.27 2.79
CA LEU A 22 -25.49 28.15 3.89
C LEU A 22 -25.80 27.35 5.16
N LEU A 23 -26.52 26.25 5.06
CA LEU A 23 -26.84 25.35 6.18
C LEU A 23 -25.57 24.71 6.75
N LEU A 24 -24.62 24.33 5.90
CA LEU A 24 -23.30 23.85 6.33
C LEU A 24 -22.52 24.94 7.07
N LEU A 25 -22.49 26.17 6.57
CA LEU A 25 -21.79 27.30 7.23
C LEU A 25 -22.45 27.64 8.58
N VAL A 26 -23.76 27.63 8.67
CA VAL A 26 -24.50 27.82 9.91
C VAL A 26 -24.20 26.69 10.90
N GLY A 27 -24.24 25.44 10.45
CA GLY A 27 -23.89 24.27 11.27
C GLY A 27 -22.45 24.36 11.78
N ILE A 28 -21.51 24.74 10.95
CA ILE A 28 -20.10 24.98 11.28
C ILE A 28 -19.98 26.07 12.34
N ALA A 29 -20.68 27.22 12.17
CA ALA A 29 -20.63 28.34 13.10
C ALA A 29 -21.15 27.97 14.50
N PHE A 30 -22.12 27.04 14.59
CA PHE A 30 -22.60 26.51 15.87
C PHE A 30 -21.68 25.49 16.53
N ILE A 31 -20.98 24.68 15.73
CA ILE A 31 -20.12 23.58 16.24
C ILE A 31 -18.71 24.10 16.60
N LEU A 32 -18.15 25.05 15.85
CA LEU A 32 -16.79 25.54 16.02
C LEU A 32 -16.50 26.05 17.46
N PRO A 33 -17.34 26.84 18.12
CA PRO A 33 -17.10 27.34 19.47
C PRO A 33 -17.08 26.24 20.56
N SER A 34 -17.72 25.10 20.29
CA SER A 34 -17.78 23.97 21.23
C SER A 34 -16.59 23.01 21.11
N LEU A 35 -15.73 23.17 20.09
CA LEU A 35 -14.59 22.30 19.85
C LEU A 35 -13.34 22.80 20.57
N SER A 36 -12.49 21.86 21.03
CA SER A 36 -11.14 22.21 21.46
C SER A 36 -10.31 22.74 20.27
N THR A 37 -9.30 23.56 20.54
CA THR A 37 -8.43 24.15 19.52
C THR A 37 -7.90 23.13 18.51
N VAL A 38 -7.50 21.94 18.99
CA VAL A 38 -6.98 20.84 18.14
C VAL A 38 -8.09 20.33 17.20
N ARG A 39 -9.31 20.13 17.71
CA ARG A 39 -10.45 19.66 16.90
C ARG A 39 -10.86 20.72 15.87
N THR A 40 -10.79 22.00 16.23
CA THR A 40 -11.08 23.10 15.32
C THR A 40 -10.06 23.14 14.17
N ILE A 41 -8.75 23.02 14.46
CA ILE A 41 -7.71 22.95 13.43
C ILE A 41 -7.90 21.72 12.51
N ALA A 42 -8.20 20.56 13.08
CA ALA A 42 -8.45 19.36 12.32
C ALA A 42 -9.69 19.50 11.39
N PHE A 43 -10.77 20.11 11.90
CA PHE A 43 -11.99 20.36 11.13
C PHE A 43 -11.75 21.34 9.99
N VAL A 44 -11.10 22.48 10.27
CA VAL A 44 -10.76 23.49 9.23
C VAL A 44 -9.81 22.89 8.20
N GLY A 45 -8.78 22.14 8.63
CA GLY A 45 -7.87 21.43 7.74
C GLY A 45 -8.61 20.42 6.85
N GLY A 46 -9.52 19.63 7.41
CA GLY A 46 -10.37 18.70 6.65
C GLY A 46 -11.26 19.41 5.62
N LEU A 47 -11.85 20.56 5.98
CA LEU A 47 -12.65 21.37 5.06
C LEU A 47 -11.80 21.92 3.90
N VAL A 48 -10.60 22.41 4.18
CA VAL A 48 -9.65 22.88 3.15
C VAL A 48 -9.29 21.73 2.20
N VAL A 49 -8.97 20.57 2.73
CA VAL A 49 -8.69 19.38 1.92
C VAL A 49 -9.90 18.99 1.07
N PHE A 50 -11.10 19.02 1.63
CA PHE A 50 -12.34 18.75 0.89
C PHE A 50 -12.53 19.72 -0.28
N ILE A 51 -12.38 21.04 -0.04
CA ILE A 51 -12.52 22.07 -1.07
C ILE A 51 -11.47 21.89 -2.17
N LEU A 52 -10.20 21.68 -1.79
CA LEU A 52 -9.11 21.45 -2.75
C LEU A 52 -9.37 20.17 -3.57
N SER A 53 -9.80 19.10 -2.93
CA SER A 53 -10.10 17.81 -3.57
C SER A 53 -11.32 17.92 -4.51
N PHE A 54 -12.31 18.68 -4.13
CA PHE A 54 -13.49 18.94 -4.97
C PHE A 54 -13.13 19.80 -6.19
N SER A 55 -12.25 20.77 -6.02
CA SER A 55 -11.80 21.63 -7.11
C SER A 55 -10.91 20.88 -8.10
N SER A 56 -10.00 20.03 -7.58
CA SER A 56 -9.05 19.26 -8.40
C SER A 56 -8.72 17.91 -7.76
N THR A 57 -9.13 16.85 -8.41
CA THR A 57 -8.80 15.48 -8.01
C THR A 57 -7.28 15.21 -8.12
N GLU A 58 -6.59 15.89 -9.03
CA GLU A 58 -5.15 15.79 -9.17
C GLU A 58 -4.43 16.28 -7.89
N ILE A 59 -4.84 17.43 -7.36
CA ILE A 59 -4.32 17.95 -6.08
C ILE A 59 -4.62 16.97 -4.94
N ALA A 60 -5.83 16.42 -4.91
CA ALA A 60 -6.23 15.43 -3.94
C ALA A 60 -5.31 14.19 -3.93
N LEU A 61 -4.96 13.68 -5.12
CA LEU A 61 -4.06 12.54 -5.27
C LEU A 61 -2.62 12.86 -4.81
N TYR A 62 -2.13 14.09 -5.02
CA TYR A 62 -0.84 14.50 -4.44
C TYR A 62 -0.89 14.56 -2.91
N ILE A 63 -1.94 15.17 -2.34
CA ILE A 63 -2.13 15.20 -0.88
C ILE A 63 -2.12 13.76 -0.33
N LEU A 64 -2.82 12.85 -1.00
CA LEU A 64 -2.86 11.46 -0.62
C LEU A 64 -1.47 10.81 -0.67
N ILE A 65 -0.71 10.96 -1.77
CA ILE A 65 0.64 10.39 -1.92
C ILE A 65 1.54 10.79 -0.75
N PHE A 66 1.55 12.07 -0.37
CA PHE A 66 2.39 12.52 0.75
C PHE A 66 1.87 12.04 2.10
N SER A 67 0.56 11.86 2.26
CA SER A 67 -0.02 11.38 3.53
C SER A 67 0.20 9.89 3.79
N MET A 68 0.30 9.04 2.76
CA MET A 68 0.38 7.58 2.88
C MET A 68 1.40 7.09 3.91
N LEU A 69 2.57 7.73 4.01
CA LEU A 69 3.64 7.35 4.93
C LEU A 69 3.99 8.42 5.96
N LEU A 70 3.58 9.67 5.72
CA LEU A 70 3.89 10.79 6.62
C LEU A 70 2.73 11.11 7.57
N SER A 71 1.67 10.32 7.57
CA SER A 71 0.53 10.48 8.44
C SER A 71 0.78 9.87 9.82
N PRO A 72 0.53 10.62 10.93
CA PRO A 72 0.61 10.08 12.27
C PRO A 72 -0.49 9.04 12.53
N GLU A 73 -0.17 8.08 13.41
CA GLU A 73 -1.01 6.95 13.79
C GLU A 73 -1.50 7.11 15.23
N PHE A 74 -2.78 6.82 15.47
CA PHE A 74 -3.41 6.87 16.79
C PHE A 74 -4.04 5.52 17.11
N VAL A 75 -3.67 4.93 18.24
CA VAL A 75 -4.29 3.68 18.71
C VAL A 75 -5.65 4.01 19.35
N VAL A 76 -6.73 3.43 18.80
CA VAL A 76 -8.12 3.72 19.21
C VAL A 76 -8.75 2.56 19.98
N GLY A 77 -8.22 1.35 19.89
CA GLY A 77 -8.78 0.19 20.57
C GLY A 77 -7.81 -0.98 20.60
N GLU A 78 -8.05 -1.93 21.52
CA GLU A 78 -7.26 -3.16 21.62
C GLU A 78 -7.94 -4.28 20.83
N THR A 79 -7.14 -5.02 20.04
CA THR A 79 -7.59 -6.28 19.44
C THR A 79 -7.26 -7.42 20.40
N GLY A 80 -8.27 -8.17 20.84
CA GLY A 80 -8.09 -9.30 21.74
C GLY A 80 -7.08 -10.31 21.21
N GLY A 81 -6.07 -10.65 22.01
CA GLY A 81 -5.02 -11.61 21.65
C GLY A 81 -3.78 -11.04 20.97
N ALA A 82 -3.72 -9.76 20.70
CA ALA A 82 -2.50 -9.11 20.23
C ALA A 82 -1.54 -8.90 21.41
N SER A 83 -0.53 -9.77 21.54
CA SER A 83 0.46 -9.77 22.62
C SER A 83 1.40 -8.56 22.68
N LEU A 84 1.15 -7.49 21.92
CA LEU A 84 2.03 -6.33 21.76
C LEU A 84 1.25 -4.99 21.67
N GLY A 85 0.06 -4.86 22.26
CA GLY A 85 -0.66 -3.57 22.24
C GLY A 85 -1.02 -3.07 20.84
N ARG A 86 -1.08 -3.96 19.84
CA ARG A 86 -1.50 -3.62 18.47
C ARG A 86 -3.02 -3.49 18.44
N GLY A 87 -3.48 -2.32 18.81
CA GLY A 87 -4.89 -1.96 18.76
C GLY A 87 -5.36 -1.69 17.33
N VAL A 88 -6.63 -1.35 17.22
CA VAL A 88 -7.18 -0.73 16.02
C VAL A 88 -6.55 0.65 15.90
N THR A 89 -5.73 0.84 14.87
CA THR A 89 -5.07 2.13 14.63
C THR A 89 -5.88 2.94 13.61
N LEU A 90 -6.09 4.21 13.92
CA LEU A 90 -6.59 5.21 13.00
C LEU A 90 -5.46 6.18 12.65
N ARG A 91 -5.40 6.53 11.39
CA ARG A 91 -4.39 7.45 10.85
C ARG A 91 -5.07 8.69 10.28
N ILE A 92 -4.34 9.78 10.14
CA ILE A 92 -4.90 10.99 9.52
C ILE A 92 -5.25 10.74 8.05
N ASP A 93 -4.48 9.91 7.34
CA ASP A 93 -4.78 9.55 5.96
C ASP A 93 -6.08 8.75 5.79
N ASP A 94 -6.51 7.95 6.78
CA ASP A 94 -7.83 7.30 6.76
C ASP A 94 -8.95 8.35 6.58
N PHE A 95 -8.86 9.44 7.33
CA PHE A 95 -9.81 10.55 7.21
C PHE A 95 -9.62 11.31 5.90
N LEU A 96 -8.39 11.50 5.44
CA LEU A 96 -8.10 12.14 4.15
C LEU A 96 -8.67 11.33 2.99
N ILE A 97 -8.48 10.01 2.96
CA ILE A 97 -9.04 9.13 1.93
C ILE A 97 -10.56 9.20 1.93
N MET A 98 -11.18 9.21 3.12
CA MET A 98 -12.63 9.35 3.24
C MET A 98 -13.11 10.70 2.69
N ILE A 99 -12.48 11.81 3.09
CA ILE A 99 -12.82 13.16 2.62
C ILE A 99 -12.63 13.27 1.09
N ILE A 100 -11.48 12.80 0.59
CA ILE A 100 -11.15 12.82 -0.84
C ILE A 100 -12.12 11.92 -1.62
N GLY A 101 -12.42 10.72 -1.09
CA GLY A 101 -13.36 9.78 -1.70
C GLY A 101 -14.78 10.34 -1.79
N ILE A 102 -15.28 10.96 -0.73
CA ILE A 102 -16.61 11.63 -0.73
C ILE A 102 -16.61 12.80 -1.72
N SER A 103 -15.55 13.60 -1.73
CA SER A 103 -15.40 14.72 -2.66
C SER A 103 -15.40 14.25 -4.12
N TRP A 104 -14.68 13.15 -4.40
CA TRP A 104 -14.65 12.51 -5.71
C TRP A 104 -16.04 12.01 -6.14
N LEU A 105 -16.73 11.28 -5.28
CA LEU A 105 -18.09 10.78 -5.56
C LEU A 105 -19.09 11.92 -5.77
N ALA A 106 -19.01 12.98 -4.96
CA ALA A 106 -19.85 14.17 -5.10
C ALA A 106 -19.62 14.86 -6.46
N ARG A 107 -18.36 15.03 -6.87
CA ARG A 107 -17.99 15.60 -8.17
C ARG A 107 -18.51 14.76 -9.33
N MET A 108 -18.33 13.43 -9.28
CA MET A 108 -18.86 12.53 -10.29
C MET A 108 -20.40 12.62 -10.43
N SER A 109 -21.09 12.73 -9.30
CA SER A 109 -22.55 12.87 -9.27
C SER A 109 -23.03 14.18 -9.90
N ILE A 110 -22.33 15.29 -9.65
CA ILE A 110 -22.67 16.62 -10.20
C ILE A 110 -22.38 16.67 -11.69
N ASN A 111 -21.26 16.13 -12.14
CA ASN A 111 -20.86 16.16 -13.55
C ASN A 111 -21.60 15.12 -14.40
N LYS A 112 -22.48 14.31 -13.79
CA LYS A 112 -23.19 13.20 -14.46
C LYS A 112 -22.24 12.24 -15.20
N GLU A 113 -21.02 12.14 -14.76
CA GLU A 113 -20.04 11.15 -15.24
C GLU A 113 -20.42 9.77 -14.69
N LEU A 114 -21.54 9.24 -15.18
CA LEU A 114 -22.21 8.03 -14.68
C LEU A 114 -21.47 6.71 -14.98
N GLY A 115 -20.26 6.76 -15.48
CA GLY A 115 -19.35 5.61 -15.49
C GLY A 115 -18.62 5.50 -14.15
N LEU A 116 -19.32 5.14 -13.07
CA LEU A 116 -18.80 5.14 -11.69
C LEU A 116 -17.42 4.49 -11.53
N PHE A 117 -17.12 3.48 -12.33
CA PHE A 117 -15.80 2.85 -12.31
C PHE A 117 -15.38 2.45 -13.72
N LEU A 118 -14.23 2.90 -14.16
CA LEU A 118 -13.63 2.42 -15.40
C LEU A 118 -13.52 0.89 -15.32
N ARG A 119 -14.00 0.21 -16.37
CA ARG A 119 -13.96 -1.26 -16.42
C ARG A 119 -12.53 -1.72 -16.64
N THR A 120 -11.97 -2.39 -15.65
CA THR A 120 -10.63 -2.97 -15.71
C THR A 120 -10.68 -4.46 -15.36
N PRO A 121 -9.67 -5.25 -15.75
CA PRO A 121 -9.60 -6.65 -15.36
C PRO A 121 -9.59 -6.90 -13.86
N LEU A 122 -9.23 -5.89 -13.04
CA LEU A 122 -9.12 -6.01 -11.58
C LEU A 122 -10.43 -5.77 -10.84
N ASN A 123 -11.44 -5.13 -11.46
CA ASN A 123 -12.69 -4.83 -10.79
C ASN A 123 -13.37 -6.08 -10.20
N THR A 124 -13.44 -7.16 -10.99
CA THR A 124 -14.05 -8.42 -10.57
C THR A 124 -13.29 -9.13 -9.46
N PRO A 125 -11.96 -9.36 -9.55
CA PRO A 125 -11.20 -9.97 -8.46
C PRO A 125 -11.23 -9.15 -7.16
N ILE A 126 -11.18 -7.81 -7.24
CA ILE A 126 -11.30 -6.92 -6.08
C ILE A 126 -12.68 -7.14 -5.40
N ALA A 127 -13.75 -7.07 -6.20
CA ALA A 127 -15.10 -7.25 -5.68
C ALA A 127 -15.28 -8.64 -5.03
N TYR A 128 -14.81 -9.70 -5.66
CA TYR A 128 -14.91 -11.06 -5.12
C TYR A 128 -14.14 -11.22 -3.80
N TYR A 129 -12.93 -10.63 -3.70
CA TYR A 129 -12.16 -10.70 -2.46
C TYR A 129 -12.85 -9.94 -1.33
N ILE A 130 -13.38 -8.73 -1.58
CA ILE A 130 -14.14 -7.97 -0.58
C ILE A 130 -15.41 -8.73 -0.15
N ILE A 131 -16.16 -9.27 -1.11
CA ILE A 131 -17.41 -10.00 -0.84
C ILE A 131 -17.13 -11.22 0.04
N ILE A 132 -16.11 -12.02 -0.26
CA ILE A 132 -15.79 -13.18 0.55
C ILE A 132 -15.33 -12.80 1.97
N CYS A 133 -14.57 -11.73 2.13
CA CYS A 133 -14.21 -11.18 3.45
C CYS A 133 -15.46 -10.74 4.23
N LEU A 134 -16.41 -10.07 3.58
CA LEU A 134 -17.69 -9.67 4.20
C LEU A 134 -18.51 -10.90 4.60
N VAL A 135 -18.72 -11.84 3.69
CA VAL A 135 -19.50 -13.08 3.95
C VAL A 135 -18.88 -13.87 5.09
N SER A 136 -17.57 -14.13 5.04
CA SER A 136 -16.85 -14.83 6.10
C SER A 136 -17.01 -14.14 7.46
N THR A 137 -16.89 -12.81 7.50
CA THR A 137 -17.00 -12.03 8.74
C THR A 137 -18.41 -12.01 9.29
N LEU A 138 -19.43 -11.89 8.43
CA LEU A 138 -20.83 -11.98 8.85
C LEU A 138 -21.14 -13.37 9.45
N PHE A 139 -20.69 -14.46 8.79
CA PHE A 139 -20.83 -15.80 9.35
C PHE A 139 -20.07 -15.93 10.68
N GLY A 140 -18.82 -15.43 10.77
CA GLY A 140 -18.06 -15.42 12.01
C GLY A 140 -18.77 -14.67 13.14
N ALA A 141 -19.41 -13.55 12.84
CA ALA A 141 -20.18 -12.75 13.79
C ALA A 141 -21.45 -13.44 14.24
N LEU A 142 -22.19 -14.07 13.32
CA LEU A 142 -23.41 -14.84 13.64
C LEU A 142 -23.14 -15.99 14.61
N PHE A 143 -21.96 -16.60 14.52
CA PHE A 143 -21.54 -17.66 15.45
C PHE A 143 -20.73 -17.16 16.65
N GLY A 144 -20.72 -15.85 16.92
CA GLY A 144 -20.06 -15.26 18.08
C GLY A 144 -18.52 -15.30 18.07
N ARG A 145 -17.89 -15.56 16.91
CA ARG A 145 -16.41 -15.65 16.78
C ARG A 145 -15.78 -14.32 16.47
N VAL A 146 -16.50 -13.42 15.82
CA VAL A 146 -16.03 -12.09 15.40
C VAL A 146 -16.80 -11.02 16.17
N ASN A 147 -16.07 -10.07 16.75
CA ASN A 147 -16.69 -8.82 17.17
C ASN A 147 -17.03 -8.01 15.89
N ILE A 148 -18.32 -7.81 15.64
CA ILE A 148 -18.82 -7.21 14.40
C ILE A 148 -18.24 -5.83 14.13
N LYS A 149 -18.03 -5.02 15.18
CA LYS A 149 -17.45 -3.67 15.05
C LYS A 149 -16.00 -3.75 14.56
N THR A 150 -15.18 -4.61 15.19
CA THR A 150 -13.78 -4.80 14.84
C THR A 150 -13.64 -5.44 13.45
N GLY A 151 -14.41 -6.48 13.16
CA GLY A 151 -14.38 -7.15 11.86
C GLY A 151 -14.77 -6.22 10.71
N PHE A 152 -15.85 -5.46 10.86
CA PHE A 152 -16.28 -4.47 9.88
C PHE A 152 -15.23 -3.36 9.66
N PHE A 153 -14.61 -2.88 10.74
CA PHE A 153 -13.54 -1.90 10.67
C PHE A 153 -12.33 -2.40 9.84
N PHE A 154 -11.91 -3.66 10.03
CA PHE A 154 -10.83 -4.24 9.22
C PHE A 154 -11.20 -4.39 7.75
N ILE A 155 -12.47 -4.71 7.43
CA ILE A 155 -12.92 -4.76 6.04
C ILE A 155 -12.94 -3.36 5.41
N LEU A 156 -13.33 -2.33 6.18
CA LEU A 156 -13.22 -0.95 5.72
C LEU A 156 -11.77 -0.57 5.40
N LYS A 157 -10.80 -1.06 6.19
CA LYS A 157 -9.37 -0.89 5.89
C LYS A 157 -8.97 -1.54 4.56
N TYR A 158 -9.50 -2.72 4.23
CA TYR A 158 -9.26 -3.32 2.92
C TYR A 158 -9.87 -2.50 1.79
N PHE A 159 -11.07 -2.00 1.99
CA PHE A 159 -11.73 -1.14 1.02
C PHE A 159 -10.99 0.20 0.83
N GLU A 160 -10.45 0.76 1.89
CA GLU A 160 -9.74 2.04 1.92
C GLU A 160 -8.58 2.08 0.92
N TYR A 161 -7.64 1.14 0.96
CA TYR A 161 -6.54 1.16 -0.01
C TYR A 161 -6.97 0.70 -1.41
N MET A 162 -8.04 -0.09 -1.55
CA MET A 162 -8.57 -0.46 -2.85
C MET A 162 -9.31 0.69 -3.54
N ILE A 163 -9.93 1.60 -2.79
CA ILE A 163 -10.58 2.79 -3.36
C ILE A 163 -9.56 3.72 -4.03
N ILE A 164 -8.33 3.75 -3.52
CA ILE A 164 -7.23 4.50 -4.15
C ILE A 164 -7.02 4.04 -5.60
N TYR A 165 -7.02 2.73 -5.84
CA TYR A 165 -6.95 2.18 -7.18
C TYR A 165 -8.04 2.75 -8.09
N PHE A 166 -9.29 2.75 -7.64
CA PHE A 166 -10.41 3.27 -8.43
C PHE A 166 -10.31 4.78 -8.64
N MET A 167 -9.88 5.53 -7.64
CA MET A 167 -9.68 6.98 -7.76
C MET A 167 -8.62 7.30 -8.82
N VAL A 168 -7.47 6.63 -8.77
CA VAL A 168 -6.39 6.84 -9.74
C VAL A 168 -6.80 6.42 -11.14
N ILE A 169 -7.40 5.24 -11.30
CA ILE A 169 -7.86 4.71 -12.61
C ILE A 169 -8.82 5.66 -13.30
N ASN A 170 -9.74 6.30 -12.58
CA ASN A 170 -10.72 7.20 -13.18
C ASN A 170 -10.17 8.60 -13.48
N HIS A 171 -8.99 8.96 -12.96
CA HIS A 171 -8.42 10.30 -13.12
C HIS A 171 -7.14 10.33 -13.96
N LEU A 172 -6.50 9.20 -14.15
CA LEU A 172 -5.26 9.12 -14.91
C LEU A 172 -5.54 9.15 -16.41
N GLN A 173 -5.18 10.25 -17.07
CA GLN A 173 -5.46 10.48 -18.48
C GLN A 173 -4.21 10.64 -19.33
N THR A 174 -3.12 11.12 -18.74
CA THR A 174 -1.92 11.46 -19.49
C THR A 174 -0.66 10.79 -18.91
N ARG A 175 0.28 10.50 -19.79
CA ARG A 175 1.60 9.98 -19.41
C ARG A 175 2.39 10.96 -18.51
N LYS A 176 2.17 12.26 -18.70
CA LYS A 176 2.77 13.30 -17.87
C LYS A 176 2.34 13.19 -16.40
N GLN A 177 1.05 12.90 -16.16
CA GLN A 177 0.53 12.64 -14.81
C GLN A 177 1.20 11.41 -14.19
N VAL A 178 1.35 10.30 -14.94
CA VAL A 178 2.07 9.10 -14.45
C VAL A 178 3.47 9.45 -14.00
N THR A 179 4.20 10.23 -14.80
CA THR A 179 5.56 10.66 -14.47
C THR A 179 5.60 11.50 -13.19
N TYR A 180 4.68 12.43 -13.05
CA TYR A 180 4.63 13.30 -11.87
C TYR A 180 4.22 12.54 -10.60
N TYR A 181 3.23 11.64 -10.66
CA TYR A 181 2.85 10.80 -9.53
C TYR A 181 3.99 9.84 -9.14
N LEU A 182 4.69 9.27 -10.12
CA LEU A 182 5.88 8.47 -9.85
C LEU A 182 6.93 9.26 -9.08
N TRP A 183 7.24 10.49 -9.52
CA TRP A 183 8.20 11.33 -8.82
C TRP A 183 7.71 11.75 -7.43
N ALA A 184 6.42 12.02 -7.26
CA ALA A 184 5.84 12.30 -5.94
C ALA A 184 6.02 11.11 -4.99
N LEU A 185 5.76 9.87 -5.44
CA LEU A 185 5.99 8.65 -4.67
C LEU A 185 7.48 8.44 -4.33
N LEU A 186 8.39 8.67 -5.29
CA LEU A 186 9.83 8.55 -5.06
C LEU A 186 10.35 9.63 -4.09
N ILE A 187 9.84 10.86 -4.18
CA ILE A 187 10.17 11.95 -3.25
C ILE A 187 9.65 11.64 -1.85
N THR A 188 8.41 11.14 -1.73
CA THR A 188 7.89 10.67 -0.43
C THR A 188 8.79 9.60 0.17
N CYS A 189 9.22 8.62 -0.65
CA CYS A 189 10.16 7.59 -0.21
C CYS A 189 11.52 8.17 0.22
N ALA A 190 12.02 9.18 -0.48
CA ALA A 190 13.25 9.87 -0.10
C ALA A 190 13.12 10.58 1.25
N ILE A 191 12.01 11.29 1.49
CA ILE A 191 11.72 11.93 2.78
C ILE A 191 11.64 10.87 3.89
N VAL A 192 10.88 9.79 3.68
CA VAL A 192 10.76 8.67 4.63
C VAL A 192 12.13 8.05 4.92
N SER A 193 12.97 7.89 3.89
CA SER A 193 14.31 7.34 4.05
C SER A 193 15.23 8.26 4.86
N LEU A 194 15.16 9.58 4.65
CA LEU A 194 15.90 10.55 5.44
C LEU A 194 15.47 10.54 6.91
N ILE A 195 14.16 10.45 7.17
CA ILE A 195 13.65 10.30 8.54
C ILE A 195 14.12 8.96 9.14
N GLY A 196 14.09 7.86 8.37
CA GLY A 196 14.62 6.57 8.80
C GLY A 196 16.11 6.64 9.13
N ILE A 197 16.92 7.34 8.32
CA ILE A 197 18.35 7.54 8.59
C ILE A 197 18.55 8.34 9.88
N SER A 198 17.72 9.34 10.17
CA SER A 198 17.80 10.10 11.41
C SER A 198 17.49 9.28 12.67
N GLN A 199 16.82 8.13 12.54
CA GLN A 199 16.59 7.20 13.65
C GLN A 199 17.81 6.31 13.97
N ILE A 200 18.74 6.13 13.02
CA ILE A 200 19.89 5.21 13.20
C ILE A 200 20.73 5.48 14.46
N PRO A 201 21.03 6.75 14.84
CA PRO A 201 21.81 7.03 16.04
C PRO A 201 21.17 6.58 17.35
N SER A 202 19.85 6.32 17.39
CA SER A 202 19.19 5.79 18.60
C SER A 202 19.64 4.37 18.96
N GLY A 203 20.23 3.63 18.01
CA GLY A 203 20.59 2.22 18.16
C GLY A 203 19.40 1.25 18.07
N GLU A 204 18.18 1.75 17.94
CA GLU A 204 16.99 0.95 17.78
C GLU A 204 16.75 0.56 16.31
N ARG A 205 15.78 -0.32 16.09
CA ARG A 205 15.38 -0.71 14.73
C ARG A 205 14.63 0.45 14.08
N VAL A 206 15.02 0.78 12.85
CA VAL A 206 14.37 1.83 12.08
C VAL A 206 12.95 1.39 11.65
N THR A 207 11.99 2.26 11.88
CA THR A 207 10.56 2.06 11.57
C THR A 207 10.04 3.16 10.67
N ALA A 208 8.82 3.02 10.16
CA ALA A 208 8.21 4.08 9.37
C ALA A 208 7.95 5.34 10.23
N PRO A 209 7.97 6.54 9.63
CA PRO A 209 7.69 7.77 10.38
C PRO A 209 6.34 7.72 11.08
N PHE A 210 6.28 8.29 12.28
CA PHE A 210 5.03 8.47 13.03
C PHE A 210 4.27 7.17 13.40
N GLU A 211 4.96 6.04 13.51
CA GLU A 211 4.37 4.77 14.03
C GLU A 211 4.38 4.67 15.57
N GLY A 212 4.84 5.71 16.26
CA GLY A 212 4.96 5.70 17.72
C GLY A 212 6.04 4.75 18.25
N GLU A 213 6.05 4.48 19.56
CA GLU A 213 7.03 3.62 20.23
C GLU A 213 6.93 2.14 19.80
N ALA A 214 5.78 1.71 19.30
CA ALA A 214 5.52 0.34 18.84
C ALA A 214 5.73 0.14 17.33
N GLY A 215 6.45 1.03 16.66
CA GLY A 215 6.65 1.01 15.22
C GLY A 215 7.13 -0.35 14.68
N GLU A 216 6.63 -0.75 13.51
CA GLU A 216 6.92 -2.05 12.93
C GLU A 216 7.95 -1.96 11.80
N PRO A 217 9.21 -2.42 12.02
CA PRO A 217 10.25 -2.40 10.98
C PRO A 217 9.89 -3.16 9.70
N ASN A 218 8.98 -4.16 9.77
CA ASN A 218 8.51 -4.86 8.58
C ASN A 218 7.69 -3.95 7.65
N THR A 219 6.95 -2.99 8.20
CA THR A 219 6.21 -1.98 7.44
C THR A 219 7.14 -1.17 6.56
N LEU A 220 8.15 -0.53 7.17
CA LEU A 220 9.13 0.25 6.43
C LEU A 220 9.91 -0.62 5.44
N GLY A 221 10.34 -1.81 5.87
CA GLY A 221 11.13 -2.71 5.03
C GLY A 221 10.39 -3.16 3.78
N GLY A 222 9.12 -3.55 3.90
CA GLY A 222 8.28 -3.93 2.75
C GLY A 222 8.06 -2.76 1.77
N TYR A 223 7.78 -1.58 2.30
CA TYR A 223 7.66 -0.36 1.48
C TYR A 223 8.94 -0.03 0.72
N LEU A 224 10.09 -0.03 1.41
CA LEU A 224 11.39 0.28 0.79
C LEU A 224 11.74 -0.72 -0.31
N ILE A 225 11.51 -2.03 -0.10
CA ILE A 225 11.74 -3.04 -1.14
C ILE A 225 10.92 -2.76 -2.39
N PHE A 226 9.65 -2.41 -2.22
CA PHE A 226 8.78 -2.06 -3.32
C PHE A 226 9.32 -0.85 -4.08
N MET A 227 9.67 0.23 -3.39
CA MET A 227 10.17 1.46 -4.00
C MET A 227 11.58 1.32 -4.61
N ILE A 228 12.48 0.55 -3.98
CA ILE A 228 13.79 0.18 -4.55
C ILE A 228 13.60 -0.58 -5.85
N SER A 229 12.65 -1.51 -5.91
CA SER A 229 12.37 -2.28 -7.13
C SER A 229 11.87 -1.37 -8.26
N ILE A 230 10.98 -0.41 -7.95
CA ILE A 230 10.51 0.60 -8.91
C ILE A 230 11.69 1.42 -9.45
N ALA A 231 12.51 1.99 -8.57
CA ALA A 231 13.69 2.77 -8.97
C ALA A 231 14.68 1.94 -9.79
N SER A 232 14.87 0.65 -9.43
CA SER A 232 15.73 -0.29 -10.17
C SER A 232 15.21 -0.58 -11.58
N GLY A 233 13.88 -0.69 -11.75
CA GLY A 233 13.27 -0.83 -13.07
C GLY A 233 13.67 0.34 -13.98
N PHE A 234 13.57 1.56 -13.50
CA PHE A 234 13.98 2.76 -14.26
C PHE A 234 15.49 2.84 -14.47
N LEU A 235 16.30 2.51 -13.46
CA LEU A 235 17.77 2.48 -13.58
C LEU A 235 18.22 1.56 -14.73
N LEU A 236 17.57 0.40 -14.86
CA LEU A 236 17.93 -0.61 -15.85
C LEU A 236 17.47 -0.26 -17.28
N THR A 237 16.38 0.50 -17.43
CA THR A 237 15.78 0.80 -18.72
C THR A 237 16.17 2.15 -19.29
N THR A 238 16.51 3.13 -18.46
CA THR A 238 16.87 4.47 -18.93
C THR A 238 18.15 4.49 -19.75
N ASN A 239 18.16 5.32 -20.78
CA ASN A 239 19.33 5.58 -21.64
C ASN A 239 20.11 6.83 -21.20
N SER A 240 19.49 7.72 -20.43
CA SER A 240 20.09 8.96 -19.92
C SER A 240 21.06 8.66 -18.77
N SER A 241 22.31 9.13 -18.88
CA SER A 241 23.30 9.01 -17.79
C SER A 241 22.89 9.78 -16.56
N LEU A 242 22.24 10.93 -16.73
CA LEU A 242 21.74 11.75 -15.62
C LEU A 242 20.61 11.03 -14.86
N ASP A 243 19.69 10.39 -15.57
CA ASP A 243 18.61 9.66 -14.95
C ASP A 243 19.11 8.38 -14.27
N ARG A 244 20.15 7.72 -14.82
CA ARG A 244 20.83 6.63 -14.13
C ARG A 244 21.42 7.08 -12.79
N LEU A 245 22.04 8.26 -12.78
CA LEU A 245 22.60 8.81 -11.54
C LEU A 245 21.50 9.12 -10.51
N LYS A 246 20.38 9.72 -10.95
CA LYS A 246 19.22 10.02 -10.06
C LYS A 246 18.65 8.75 -9.45
N TYR A 247 18.31 7.73 -10.27
CA TYR A 247 17.75 6.49 -9.76
C TYR A 247 18.75 5.69 -8.93
N GLY A 248 20.03 5.69 -9.31
CA GLY A 248 21.09 5.08 -8.52
C GLY A 248 21.25 5.73 -7.14
N PHE A 249 21.20 7.06 -7.07
CA PHE A 249 21.21 7.81 -5.81
C PHE A 249 19.99 7.50 -4.93
N LEU A 250 18.79 7.44 -5.52
CA LEU A 250 17.58 7.08 -4.78
C LEU A 250 17.66 5.64 -4.21
N ILE A 251 18.13 4.68 -5.00
CA ILE A 251 18.32 3.31 -4.54
C ILE A 251 19.30 3.28 -3.37
N PHE A 252 20.43 3.97 -3.49
CA PHE A 252 21.41 4.08 -2.40
C PHE A 252 20.78 4.68 -1.14
N LEU A 253 20.02 5.77 -1.28
CA LEU A 253 19.33 6.42 -0.16
C LEU A 253 18.32 5.48 0.52
N PHE A 254 17.58 4.67 -0.25
CA PHE A 254 16.54 3.77 0.26
C PHE A 254 17.14 2.51 0.91
N ILE A 255 18.29 2.04 0.46
CA ILE A 255 18.96 0.85 1.02
C ILE A 255 19.47 1.11 2.44
N ILE A 256 19.88 2.34 2.76
CA ILE A 256 20.43 2.64 4.11
C ILE A 256 19.39 2.32 5.20
N PRO A 257 18.20 2.93 5.25
CA PRO A 257 17.22 2.61 6.29
C PRO A 257 16.73 1.17 6.18
N LEU A 258 16.66 0.57 4.99
CA LEU A 258 16.30 -0.84 4.83
C LEU A 258 17.21 -1.77 5.62
N ILE A 259 18.53 -1.55 5.58
CA ILE A 259 19.50 -2.34 6.37
C ILE A 259 19.22 -2.18 7.86
N TYR A 260 18.92 -0.98 8.33
CA TYR A 260 18.68 -0.70 9.74
C TYR A 260 17.27 -1.05 10.24
N THR A 261 16.35 -1.45 9.35
CA THR A 261 15.08 -2.08 9.79
C THR A 261 15.33 -3.40 10.53
N GLN A 262 16.43 -4.09 10.23
CA GLN A 262 16.73 -5.43 10.75
C GLN A 262 15.57 -6.41 10.54
N SER A 263 14.78 -6.23 9.47
CA SER A 263 13.64 -7.08 9.14
C SER A 263 14.09 -8.26 8.28
N ARG A 264 14.04 -9.47 8.85
CA ARG A 264 14.39 -10.71 8.13
C ARG A 264 13.48 -10.97 6.93
N SER A 265 12.19 -10.72 7.08
CA SER A 265 11.22 -10.86 5.98
C SER A 265 11.57 -9.94 4.82
N SER A 266 12.00 -8.71 5.13
CA SER A 266 12.41 -7.74 4.13
C SER A 266 13.71 -8.17 3.43
N TYR A 267 14.71 -8.64 4.16
CA TYR A 267 15.94 -9.12 3.54
C TYR A 267 15.72 -10.31 2.61
N LEU A 268 14.89 -11.27 3.02
CA LEU A 268 14.56 -12.44 2.20
C LEU A 268 13.80 -12.05 0.93
N SER A 269 12.97 -11.03 0.99
CA SER A 269 12.17 -10.59 -0.15
C SER A 269 12.96 -9.79 -1.21
N ILE A 270 14.18 -9.35 -0.89
CA ILE A 270 15.10 -8.79 -1.90
C ILE A 270 15.45 -9.84 -2.96
N ILE A 271 15.60 -11.12 -2.56
CA ILE A 271 15.99 -12.20 -3.47
C ILE A 271 15.01 -12.37 -4.63
N PRO A 272 13.69 -12.61 -4.40
CA PRO A 272 12.73 -12.73 -5.51
C PRO A 272 12.57 -11.45 -6.31
N ALA A 273 12.73 -10.27 -5.70
CA ALA A 273 12.72 -9.01 -6.44
C ALA A 273 13.90 -8.94 -7.44
N ILE A 274 15.11 -9.26 -7.00
CA ILE A 274 16.30 -9.31 -7.86
C ILE A 274 16.15 -10.38 -8.95
N ILE A 275 15.71 -11.59 -8.60
CA ILE A 275 15.47 -12.67 -9.57
C ILE A 275 14.51 -12.19 -10.66
N THR A 276 13.44 -11.49 -10.29
CA THR A 276 12.48 -10.94 -11.25
C THR A 276 13.14 -9.90 -12.16
N LEU A 277 13.96 -8.99 -11.61
CA LEU A 277 14.74 -8.04 -12.42
C LEU A 277 15.68 -8.75 -13.40
N ILE A 278 16.38 -9.82 -12.96
CA ILE A 278 17.26 -10.61 -13.83
C ILE A 278 16.48 -11.26 -14.97
N ILE A 279 15.30 -11.84 -14.67
CA ILE A 279 14.47 -12.52 -15.67
C ILE A 279 13.94 -11.53 -16.70
N LEU A 280 13.49 -10.36 -16.28
CA LEU A 280 12.81 -9.38 -17.13
C LEU A 280 13.77 -8.41 -17.84
N SER A 281 14.98 -8.20 -17.29
CA SER A 281 15.95 -7.24 -17.86
C SER A 281 16.76 -7.83 -19.00
N GLU A 282 17.11 -7.00 -19.96
CA GLU A 282 18.10 -7.31 -20.99
C GLU A 282 19.54 -7.24 -20.45
N LYS A 283 19.75 -6.50 -19.33
CA LYS A 283 21.06 -6.28 -18.71
C LYS A 283 21.37 -7.32 -17.62
N LYS A 284 21.01 -8.58 -17.82
CA LYS A 284 21.12 -9.67 -16.82
C LYS A 284 22.52 -9.82 -16.24
N ILE A 285 23.55 -9.77 -17.09
CA ILE A 285 24.96 -9.96 -16.70
C ILE A 285 25.39 -8.84 -15.74
N TRP A 286 24.99 -7.60 -15.99
CA TRP A 286 25.31 -6.48 -15.11
C TRP A 286 24.64 -6.62 -13.74
N ILE A 287 23.38 -7.05 -13.69
CA ILE A 287 22.66 -7.28 -12.42
C ILE A 287 23.36 -8.39 -11.64
N ILE A 288 23.67 -9.52 -12.29
CA ILE A 288 24.37 -10.65 -11.65
C ILE A 288 25.74 -10.19 -11.15
N GLY A 289 26.51 -9.45 -11.96
CA GLY A 289 27.81 -8.91 -11.55
C GLY A 289 27.71 -8.01 -10.29
N ILE A 290 26.76 -7.10 -10.26
CA ILE A 290 26.48 -6.24 -9.10
C ILE A 290 26.09 -7.09 -7.88
N CYS A 291 25.23 -8.10 -8.05
CA CYS A 291 24.83 -8.99 -6.96
C CYS A 291 26.00 -9.78 -6.39
N ILE A 292 26.93 -10.24 -7.25
CA ILE A 292 28.15 -10.93 -6.80
C ILE A 292 29.04 -9.98 -6.01
N ILE A 293 29.28 -8.77 -6.52
CA ILE A 293 30.11 -7.76 -5.83
C ILE A 293 29.48 -7.40 -4.48
N LEU A 294 28.18 -7.12 -4.44
CA LEU A 294 27.47 -6.82 -3.19
C LEU A 294 27.52 -8.02 -2.25
N GLY A 295 27.30 -9.25 -2.73
CA GLY A 295 27.36 -10.46 -1.92
C GLY A 295 28.73 -10.68 -1.29
N LEU A 296 29.80 -10.45 -2.03
CA LEU A 296 31.18 -10.53 -1.53
C LEU A 296 31.51 -9.39 -0.54
N SER A 297 30.89 -8.22 -0.71
CA SER A 297 31.10 -7.07 0.18
C SER A 297 30.19 -7.07 1.42
N LEU A 298 29.11 -7.86 1.44
CA LEU A 298 28.18 -7.96 2.59
C LEU A 298 28.89 -8.20 3.94
N PRO A 299 29.87 -9.12 4.08
CA PRO A 299 30.55 -9.32 5.35
C PRO A 299 31.28 -8.09 5.88
N VAL A 300 31.71 -7.20 4.97
CA VAL A 300 32.47 -5.98 5.31
C VAL A 300 31.53 -4.81 5.56
N ILE A 301 30.52 -4.63 4.70
CA ILE A 301 29.65 -3.45 4.70
C ILE A 301 28.48 -3.58 5.71
N THR A 302 28.05 -4.81 6.01
CA THR A 302 26.91 -5.02 6.91
C THR A 302 27.27 -4.62 8.34
N PRO A 303 26.51 -3.71 8.98
CA PRO A 303 26.73 -3.33 10.36
C PRO A 303 26.68 -4.54 11.31
N GLU A 304 27.51 -4.53 12.36
CA GLU A 304 27.56 -5.63 13.33
C GLU A 304 26.19 -5.96 13.93
N ILE A 305 25.35 -4.96 14.16
CA ILE A 305 23.98 -5.11 14.67
C ILE A 305 23.14 -5.99 13.72
N ALA A 306 23.24 -5.77 12.41
CA ALA A 306 22.50 -6.56 11.42
C ALA A 306 23.07 -7.99 11.29
N LYS A 307 24.41 -8.16 11.38
CA LYS A 307 25.07 -9.49 11.42
C LYS A 307 24.64 -10.28 12.65
N GLN A 308 24.66 -9.65 13.82
CA GLN A 308 24.21 -10.28 15.06
C GLN A 308 22.74 -10.71 14.95
N ARG A 309 21.87 -9.89 14.34
CA ARG A 309 20.46 -10.23 14.14
C ARG A 309 20.24 -11.45 13.25
N LEU A 310 21.04 -11.60 12.20
CA LEU A 310 20.98 -12.78 11.34
C LEU A 310 21.55 -14.02 12.04
N SER A 311 22.70 -13.90 12.70
CA SER A 311 23.32 -15.00 13.44
C SER A 311 22.48 -15.45 14.63
N TYR A 312 21.75 -14.54 15.25
CA TYR A 312 20.86 -14.81 16.39
C TYR A 312 19.80 -15.88 16.06
N THR A 313 19.36 -15.94 14.80
CA THR A 313 18.41 -16.97 14.32
C THR A 313 18.93 -18.40 14.55
N PHE A 314 20.24 -18.60 14.42
CA PHE A 314 20.88 -19.94 14.52
C PHE A 314 21.54 -20.18 15.87
N VAL A 315 21.94 -19.14 16.59
CA VAL A 315 22.69 -19.24 17.85
C VAL A 315 21.73 -19.33 19.04
N GLN A 316 20.66 -18.53 19.07
CA GLN A 316 19.69 -18.49 20.18
C GLN A 316 18.99 -19.84 20.41
N GLY A 317 18.70 -20.58 19.33
CA GLY A 317 18.04 -21.87 19.41
C GLY A 317 18.85 -22.95 20.13
N LYS A 318 20.19 -22.81 20.19
CA LYS A 318 21.05 -23.82 20.81
C LYS A 318 20.93 -23.90 22.34
N SER A 319 20.60 -22.78 22.99
CA SER A 319 20.56 -22.65 24.45
C SER A 319 19.15 -22.83 25.06
N ARG A 320 18.10 -23.06 24.25
CA ARG A 320 16.71 -23.20 24.72
C ARG A 320 16.10 -24.56 24.38
N THR A 321 15.17 -25.01 25.24
CA THR A 321 14.44 -26.29 25.10
C THR A 321 13.07 -26.13 24.44
N ASP A 322 12.54 -24.92 24.38
CA ASP A 322 11.19 -24.56 23.90
C ASP A 322 11.16 -24.09 22.44
N VAL A 323 12.19 -24.43 21.66
CA VAL A 323 12.32 -24.04 20.26
C VAL A 323 12.05 -25.19 19.31
N VAL A 324 11.47 -24.88 18.13
CA VAL A 324 11.22 -25.85 17.07
C VAL A 324 12.53 -26.24 16.40
N GLN A 325 12.72 -27.54 16.19
CA GLN A 325 13.83 -28.09 15.44
C GLN A 325 13.34 -28.53 14.04
N VAL A 326 14.02 -28.02 13.00
CA VAL A 326 13.76 -28.38 11.61
C VAL A 326 15.05 -28.85 10.97
N GLY A 327 15.06 -30.08 10.43
CA GLY A 327 16.25 -30.65 9.79
C GLY A 327 17.50 -30.71 10.67
N GLY A 328 17.34 -30.89 12.00
CA GLY A 328 18.44 -30.93 12.95
C GLY A 328 18.92 -29.54 13.44
N VAL A 329 18.40 -28.44 12.89
CA VAL A 329 18.74 -27.08 13.30
C VAL A 329 17.63 -26.54 14.21
N LYS A 330 18.02 -26.09 15.42
CA LYS A 330 17.13 -25.36 16.34
C LYS A 330 16.99 -23.93 15.87
N LEU A 331 15.74 -23.48 15.72
CA LEU A 331 15.42 -22.13 15.27
C LEU A 331 15.30 -21.17 16.47
N ASP A 332 15.40 -19.86 16.22
CA ASP A 332 15.17 -18.84 17.24
C ASP A 332 13.71 -18.83 17.75
N THR A 333 13.50 -18.20 18.90
CA THR A 333 12.18 -18.13 19.55
C THR A 333 11.11 -17.50 18.67
N SER A 334 11.43 -16.45 17.91
CA SER A 334 10.48 -15.75 17.03
C SER A 334 10.03 -16.63 15.85
N THR A 335 10.95 -17.31 15.19
CA THR A 335 10.65 -18.24 14.09
C THR A 335 9.91 -19.47 14.61
N SER A 336 10.33 -20.00 15.77
CA SER A 336 9.64 -21.13 16.42
C SER A 336 8.20 -20.78 16.79
N ALA A 337 7.95 -19.61 17.37
CA ALA A 337 6.62 -19.13 17.72
C ALA A 337 5.72 -19.02 16.47
N ARG A 338 6.24 -18.53 15.34
CA ARG A 338 5.51 -18.49 14.07
C ARG A 338 5.14 -19.88 13.57
N ILE A 339 6.07 -20.81 13.53
CA ILE A 339 5.81 -22.18 13.08
C ILE A 339 4.77 -22.85 13.96
N LEU A 340 4.84 -22.69 15.28
CA LEU A 340 3.85 -23.21 16.22
C LEU A 340 2.48 -22.56 16.00
N SER A 341 2.42 -21.24 15.81
CA SER A 341 1.18 -20.53 15.51
C SER A 341 0.56 -21.01 14.20
N TRP A 342 1.38 -21.24 13.14
CA TRP A 342 0.90 -21.77 11.87
C TRP A 342 0.34 -23.21 12.04
N ARG A 343 1.06 -24.07 12.77
CA ARG A 343 0.61 -25.44 13.05
C ARG A 343 -0.72 -25.44 13.78
N ASN A 344 -0.90 -24.58 14.77
CA ASN A 344 -2.16 -24.44 15.49
C ASN A 344 -3.27 -23.91 14.57
N ALA A 345 -2.98 -22.87 13.77
CA ALA A 345 -3.91 -22.31 12.81
C ALA A 345 -4.39 -23.37 11.79
N PHE A 346 -3.49 -24.20 11.24
CA PHE A 346 -3.88 -25.28 10.33
C PHE A 346 -4.77 -26.34 11.00
N ARG A 347 -4.49 -26.68 12.27
CA ARG A 347 -5.34 -27.60 13.03
C ARG A 347 -6.74 -27.01 13.27
N ASP A 348 -6.82 -25.75 13.59
CA ASP A 348 -8.09 -25.08 13.85
C ASP A 348 -8.85 -24.78 12.57
N TRP A 349 -8.17 -24.48 11.46
CA TRP A 349 -8.79 -24.26 10.15
C TRP A 349 -9.67 -25.41 9.69
N ILE A 350 -9.32 -26.67 9.99
CA ILE A 350 -10.10 -27.86 9.65
C ILE A 350 -11.54 -27.78 10.22
N LYS A 351 -11.76 -27.02 11.30
CA LYS A 351 -13.09 -26.81 11.89
C LYS A 351 -14.00 -25.95 11.01
N HIS A 352 -13.40 -25.03 10.20
CA HIS A 352 -14.10 -24.10 9.33
C HIS A 352 -13.39 -23.93 7.98
N PRO A 353 -13.31 -25.00 7.15
CA PRO A 353 -12.40 -25.03 6.01
C PRO A 353 -12.81 -24.08 4.87
N VAL A 354 -14.12 -23.83 4.69
CA VAL A 354 -14.64 -23.10 3.51
C VAL A 354 -14.59 -21.59 3.69
N LEU A 355 -15.15 -21.08 4.80
CA LEU A 355 -15.29 -19.64 5.08
C LEU A 355 -14.41 -19.15 6.23
N GLY A 356 -13.68 -20.04 6.90
CA GLY A 356 -12.83 -19.70 8.04
C GLY A 356 -13.59 -19.22 9.27
N PHE A 357 -12.90 -18.45 10.11
CA PHE A 357 -13.42 -17.90 11.37
C PHE A 357 -14.06 -16.52 11.22
N GLY A 358 -13.89 -15.86 10.08
CA GLY A 358 -14.18 -14.45 9.84
C GLY A 358 -12.96 -13.56 10.06
N VAL A 359 -12.91 -12.43 9.39
CA VAL A 359 -11.83 -11.44 9.55
C VAL A 359 -11.81 -11.00 11.02
N THR A 360 -10.65 -11.08 11.67
CA THR A 360 -10.44 -10.87 13.11
C THR A 360 -11.07 -11.93 14.03
N GLY A 361 -11.66 -13.00 13.50
CA GLY A 361 -12.27 -14.07 14.28
C GLY A 361 -11.28 -15.08 14.86
N TYR A 362 -10.00 -14.93 14.57
CA TYR A 362 -8.92 -15.75 15.13
C TYR A 362 -7.86 -14.84 15.78
N HIS A 363 -7.02 -15.42 16.65
CA HIS A 363 -5.94 -14.66 17.27
C HIS A 363 -4.93 -14.15 16.22
N PHE A 364 -4.16 -13.13 16.58
CA PHE A 364 -3.21 -12.51 15.66
C PHE A 364 -2.17 -13.52 15.13
N LEU A 365 -2.01 -13.55 13.80
CA LEU A 365 -1.01 -14.36 13.11
C LEU A 365 -0.12 -13.43 12.26
N ASP A 366 1.20 -13.61 12.39
CA ASP A 366 2.17 -12.84 11.62
C ASP A 366 2.63 -13.62 10.37
N ALA A 367 1.65 -13.91 9.49
CA ALA A 367 1.86 -14.53 8.18
C ALA A 367 0.60 -14.36 7.33
N GLN A 368 0.71 -13.62 6.24
CA GLN A 368 -0.42 -13.24 5.39
C GLN A 368 -1.25 -14.43 4.89
N TYR A 369 -0.61 -15.45 4.35
CA TYR A 369 -1.32 -16.58 3.71
C TYR A 369 -2.05 -17.44 4.72
N VAL A 370 -1.42 -17.71 5.86
CA VAL A 370 -2.04 -18.47 6.95
C VAL A 370 -3.19 -17.69 7.56
N ARG A 371 -3.03 -16.37 7.71
CA ARG A 371 -4.08 -15.48 8.20
C ARG A 371 -5.27 -15.44 7.26
N VAL A 372 -5.08 -15.27 5.96
CA VAL A 372 -6.17 -15.30 4.98
C VAL A 372 -6.88 -16.64 5.01
N LEU A 373 -6.13 -17.75 5.08
CA LEU A 373 -6.72 -19.10 5.16
C LEU A 373 -7.58 -19.29 6.41
N ILE A 374 -7.09 -18.92 7.59
CA ILE A 374 -7.82 -19.12 8.83
C ILE A 374 -9.02 -18.17 8.97
N GLU A 375 -8.89 -16.94 8.52
CA GLU A 375 -9.94 -15.92 8.62
C GLU A 375 -11.04 -16.12 7.56
N THR A 376 -10.68 -16.46 6.30
CA THR A 376 -11.64 -16.48 5.18
C THR A 376 -11.78 -17.85 4.49
N GLY A 377 -11.11 -18.86 5.02
CA GLY A 377 -11.14 -20.23 4.51
C GLY A 377 -10.47 -20.40 3.15
N LEU A 378 -10.71 -21.56 2.53
CA LEU A 378 -10.20 -21.86 1.18
C LEU A 378 -10.79 -20.93 0.12
N MET A 379 -12.04 -20.50 0.27
CA MET A 379 -12.66 -19.58 -0.70
C MET A 379 -11.96 -18.22 -0.68
N GLY A 380 -11.68 -17.69 0.51
CA GLY A 380 -10.96 -16.41 0.62
C GLY A 380 -9.52 -16.51 0.13
N LEU A 381 -8.81 -17.59 0.46
CA LEU A 381 -7.46 -17.82 -0.03
C LEU A 381 -7.42 -17.93 -1.56
N PHE A 382 -8.38 -18.64 -2.16
CA PHE A 382 -8.50 -18.75 -3.62
C PHE A 382 -8.76 -17.37 -4.26
N MET A 383 -9.69 -16.57 -3.73
CA MET A 383 -9.99 -15.23 -4.25
C MET A 383 -8.81 -14.28 -4.05
N PHE A 384 -8.07 -14.40 -2.96
CA PHE A 384 -6.85 -13.65 -2.73
C PHE A 384 -5.77 -13.96 -3.79
N PHE A 385 -5.49 -15.23 -4.05
CA PHE A 385 -4.55 -15.61 -5.10
C PHE A 385 -5.04 -15.25 -6.50
N PHE A 386 -6.34 -15.36 -6.76
CA PHE A 386 -6.93 -14.91 -8.02
C PHE A 386 -6.70 -13.41 -8.26
N LEU A 387 -6.85 -12.59 -7.21
CA LEU A 387 -6.55 -11.15 -7.26
C LEU A 387 -5.07 -10.92 -7.55
N LEU A 388 -4.15 -11.53 -6.79
CA LEU A 388 -2.72 -11.38 -6.99
C LEU A 388 -2.28 -11.84 -8.39
N LEU A 389 -2.80 -12.97 -8.86
CA LEU A 389 -2.51 -13.48 -10.20
C LEU A 389 -3.01 -12.55 -11.30
N THR A 390 -4.18 -11.95 -11.12
CA THR A 390 -4.73 -11.00 -12.12
C THR A 390 -3.89 -9.74 -12.19
N ILE A 391 -3.43 -9.21 -11.03
CA ILE A 391 -2.50 -8.07 -10.99
C ILE A 391 -1.20 -8.43 -11.72
N PHE A 392 -0.62 -9.60 -11.40
CA PHE A 392 0.63 -10.06 -12.02
C PHE A 392 0.48 -10.20 -13.54
N ARG A 393 -0.56 -10.88 -14.01
CA ARG A 393 -0.83 -11.11 -15.44
C ARG A 393 -0.97 -9.78 -16.18
N LYS A 394 -1.77 -8.84 -15.67
CA LYS A 394 -1.95 -7.54 -16.32
C LYS A 394 -0.67 -6.72 -16.35
N ALA A 395 0.10 -6.70 -15.26
CA ALA A 395 1.39 -6.04 -15.22
C ALA A 395 2.39 -6.67 -16.20
N TYR A 396 2.43 -8.00 -16.29
CA TYR A 396 3.29 -8.73 -17.21
C TYR A 396 2.89 -8.54 -18.67
N GLU A 397 1.58 -8.54 -18.98
CA GLU A 397 1.07 -8.21 -20.31
C GLU A 397 1.50 -6.80 -20.74
N ASN A 398 1.37 -5.83 -19.85
CA ASN A 398 1.80 -4.46 -20.12
C ASN A 398 3.31 -4.34 -20.26
N PHE A 399 4.10 -5.08 -19.46
CA PHE A 399 5.56 -5.18 -19.64
C PHE A 399 5.93 -5.74 -21.02
N ARG A 400 5.33 -6.86 -21.41
CA ARG A 400 5.59 -7.51 -22.71
C ARG A 400 5.29 -6.61 -23.91
N ALA A 401 4.30 -5.78 -23.75
CA ALA A 401 3.83 -4.91 -24.82
C ALA A 401 4.33 -3.46 -24.67
N SER A 402 5.24 -3.17 -23.72
CA SER A 402 5.87 -1.85 -23.53
C SER A 402 6.65 -1.44 -24.77
N LYS A 403 6.42 -0.19 -25.23
CA LYS A 403 7.03 0.36 -26.44
C LYS A 403 8.31 1.15 -26.19
N ASP A 404 8.44 1.71 -25.00
CA ASP A 404 9.54 2.58 -24.63
C ASP A 404 10.17 2.24 -23.26
N SER A 405 11.27 2.91 -22.94
CA SER A 405 12.05 2.68 -21.74
C SER A 405 11.30 3.04 -20.45
N PHE A 406 10.37 4.01 -20.49
CA PHE A 406 9.60 4.44 -19.34
C PHE A 406 8.55 3.39 -18.95
N GLU A 407 7.73 2.95 -19.92
CA GLU A 407 6.73 1.89 -19.69
C GLU A 407 7.40 0.61 -19.21
N LYS A 408 8.52 0.23 -19.87
CA LYS A 408 9.30 -0.95 -19.52
C LYS A 408 9.88 -0.84 -18.12
N GLY A 409 10.40 0.33 -17.74
CA GLY A 409 10.94 0.58 -16.40
C GLY A 409 9.87 0.52 -15.31
N LEU A 410 8.72 1.16 -15.53
CA LEU A 410 7.60 1.17 -14.61
C LEU A 410 7.06 -0.24 -14.36
N THR A 411 6.76 -0.97 -15.44
CA THR A 411 6.16 -2.31 -15.35
C THR A 411 7.13 -3.35 -14.82
N MET A 412 8.40 -3.30 -15.22
CA MET A 412 9.46 -4.18 -14.72
C MET A 412 9.73 -3.94 -13.23
N GLY A 413 9.88 -2.68 -12.83
CA GLY A 413 10.08 -2.31 -11.43
C GLY A 413 8.90 -2.73 -10.55
N PHE A 414 7.68 -2.51 -11.03
CA PHE A 414 6.46 -2.95 -10.35
C PHE A 414 6.41 -4.48 -10.18
N LEU A 415 6.65 -5.25 -11.24
CA LEU A 415 6.67 -6.72 -11.17
C LEU A 415 7.71 -7.22 -10.16
N ALA A 416 8.91 -6.64 -10.16
CA ALA A 416 9.96 -6.99 -9.22
C ALA A 416 9.56 -6.66 -7.78
N GLY A 417 9.04 -5.47 -7.53
CA GLY A 417 8.55 -5.07 -6.22
C GLY A 417 7.37 -5.91 -5.75
N PHE A 418 6.45 -6.24 -6.65
CA PHE A 418 5.31 -7.09 -6.35
C PHE A 418 5.74 -8.51 -5.95
N MET A 419 6.68 -9.12 -6.69
CA MET A 419 7.26 -10.40 -6.29
C MET A 419 7.98 -10.31 -4.93
N GLY A 420 8.69 -9.21 -4.66
CA GLY A 420 9.24 -8.92 -3.35
C GLY A 420 8.18 -8.92 -2.26
N LEU A 421 7.05 -8.22 -2.46
CA LEU A 421 5.94 -8.16 -1.49
C LEU A 421 5.24 -9.51 -1.30
N ILE A 422 5.07 -10.32 -2.36
CA ILE A 422 4.55 -11.69 -2.26
C ILE A 422 5.40 -12.54 -1.32
N PHE A 423 6.72 -12.46 -1.43
CA PHE A 423 7.61 -13.19 -0.54
C PHE A 423 7.72 -12.56 0.85
N HIS A 424 7.66 -11.25 0.96
CA HIS A 424 7.61 -10.55 2.24
C HIS A 424 6.41 -11.01 3.08
N SER A 425 5.30 -11.30 2.45
CA SER A 425 4.07 -11.78 3.08
C SER A 425 4.15 -13.19 3.66
N THR A 426 5.20 -13.94 3.42
CA THR A 426 5.45 -15.21 4.15
C THR A 426 5.80 -15.00 5.61
N GLY A 427 6.41 -13.86 5.95
CA GLY A 427 6.84 -13.54 7.32
C GLY A 427 6.25 -12.26 7.90
N ALA A 428 5.30 -11.62 7.21
CA ALA A 428 4.58 -10.43 7.66
C ALA A 428 3.19 -10.36 7.02
N ASN A 429 2.28 -9.55 7.58
CA ASN A 429 0.94 -9.35 7.02
C ASN A 429 0.94 -8.24 5.95
N THR A 430 1.78 -8.37 4.94
CA THR A 430 2.11 -7.32 3.97
C THR A 430 0.89 -6.71 3.28
N PHE A 431 -0.06 -7.56 2.83
CA PHE A 431 -1.26 -7.14 2.08
C PHE A 431 -2.39 -6.60 2.99
N ILE A 432 -2.10 -6.37 4.28
CA ILE A 432 -3.00 -5.72 5.23
C ILE A 432 -2.38 -4.41 5.74
N ILE A 433 -1.06 -4.28 5.62
CA ILE A 433 -0.34 -3.08 6.07
C ILE A 433 -0.67 -1.91 5.15
N VAL A 434 -1.46 -0.97 5.63
CA VAL A 434 -1.98 0.18 4.86
C VAL A 434 -0.85 0.97 4.22
N ARG A 435 0.22 1.29 4.97
CA ARG A 435 1.41 2.04 4.47
C ARG A 435 2.14 1.38 3.30
N ILE A 436 1.98 0.06 3.11
CA ILE A 436 2.51 -0.66 1.94
C ILE A 436 1.45 -0.70 0.84
N MET A 437 0.19 -0.93 1.23
CA MET A 437 -0.89 -1.17 0.28
C MET A 437 -1.38 0.08 -0.44
N GLU A 438 -1.37 1.24 0.20
CA GLU A 438 -1.73 2.50 -0.47
C GLU A 438 -0.80 2.81 -1.66
N PRO A 439 0.53 2.88 -1.50
CA PRO A 439 1.43 3.05 -2.63
C PRO A 439 1.34 1.91 -3.64
N PHE A 440 1.15 0.67 -3.18
CA PHE A 440 1.00 -0.49 -4.05
C PHE A 440 -0.23 -0.38 -4.97
N TRP A 441 -1.41 -0.03 -4.42
CA TRP A 441 -2.63 0.11 -5.22
C TRP A 441 -2.60 1.33 -6.12
N PHE A 442 -1.96 2.42 -5.67
CA PHE A 442 -1.71 3.59 -6.51
C PHE A 442 -0.85 3.22 -7.74
N MET A 443 0.27 2.52 -7.50
CA MET A 443 1.15 2.03 -8.58
C MET A 443 0.47 0.99 -9.46
N THR A 444 -0.35 0.11 -8.88
CA THR A 444 -1.15 -0.86 -9.64
C THR A 444 -2.05 -0.16 -10.65
N ALA A 445 -2.71 0.92 -10.27
CA ALA A 445 -3.55 1.70 -11.17
C ALA A 445 -2.73 2.29 -12.33
N MET A 446 -1.57 2.89 -12.04
CA MET A 446 -0.68 3.42 -13.08
C MET A 446 -0.21 2.33 -14.05
N VAL A 447 0.20 1.17 -13.51
CA VAL A 447 0.68 0.04 -14.33
C VAL A 447 -0.44 -0.57 -15.19
N VAL A 448 -1.66 -0.66 -14.66
CA VAL A 448 -2.81 -1.21 -15.41
C VAL A 448 -3.17 -0.33 -16.59
N LEU A 449 -3.14 0.99 -16.42
CA LEU A 449 -3.54 1.95 -17.44
C LEU A 449 -2.43 2.41 -18.38
N ILE A 450 -1.17 2.12 -18.09
CA ILE A 450 -0.02 2.74 -18.79
C ILE A 450 -0.11 2.69 -20.31
N LYS A 451 -0.79 1.69 -20.85
CA LYS A 451 -0.98 1.51 -22.30
C LYS A 451 -2.18 2.24 -22.87
N ASP A 452 -3.22 2.40 -22.04
CA ASP A 452 -4.48 2.99 -22.47
C ASP A 452 -4.42 4.53 -22.37
N ILE A 453 -3.35 5.04 -21.74
CA ILE A 453 -3.11 6.48 -21.57
C ILE A 453 -2.61 7.06 -22.90
N ARG A 454 -3.36 8.08 -23.37
CA ARG A 454 -3.01 8.81 -24.60
C ARG A 454 -1.71 9.62 -24.38
N GLU A 455 -0.78 9.50 -25.32
CA GLU A 455 0.25 10.52 -25.48
C GLU A 455 -0.49 11.79 -25.95
N VAL A 456 -0.43 12.85 -25.16
CA VAL A 456 -0.85 14.17 -25.63
C VAL A 456 0.22 14.59 -26.65
N GLU A 457 -0.08 14.43 -27.93
CA GLU A 457 0.72 15.07 -28.97
C GLU A 457 0.76 16.57 -28.67
N PRO A 458 1.95 17.20 -28.67
CA PRO A 458 2.03 18.65 -28.56
C PRO A 458 1.19 19.22 -29.70
N ILE A 459 0.20 20.04 -29.35
CA ILE A 459 -0.57 20.81 -30.33
C ILE A 459 0.44 21.53 -31.19
N LYS A 460 0.63 21.04 -32.43
CA LYS A 460 1.36 21.79 -33.44
C LYS A 460 0.62 23.10 -33.56
N GLN A 461 1.23 24.17 -33.05
CA GLN A 461 0.81 25.52 -33.39
C GLN A 461 0.87 25.59 -34.90
N THR A 462 -0.28 25.38 -35.57
CA THR A 462 -0.47 25.76 -36.95
C THR A 462 -0.27 27.25 -36.97
N SER A 463 0.91 27.66 -37.41
CA SER A 463 1.14 29.02 -37.87
C SER A 463 0.05 29.36 -38.86
N ILE A 464 -0.86 30.21 -38.45
CA ILE A 464 -1.85 30.85 -39.32
C ILE A 464 -1.04 31.68 -40.32
N PRO A 465 -1.26 31.53 -41.62
CA PRO A 465 -0.58 32.27 -42.67
C PRO A 465 -0.88 33.76 -42.62
#